data_0fcc9ed56d49c1052a18c037d78f7a3c
#
_entry.id   0fcc9ed56d49c1052a18c037d78f7a3c
#
_cell.length_a   1.000
_cell.length_b   1.000
_cell.length_c   1.000
_cell.angle_alpha   90.00
_cell.angle_beta   90.00
_cell.angle_gamma   90.00
#
_symmetry.space_group_name_H-M   'P 1'
#
loop_
_entity.id
_entity.type
_entity.pdbx_description
1 polymer ?
#
loop_
_entity_poly.entity_id
_entity_poly.type
_entity_poly.pdbx_seq_one_letter_code
_entity_poly.pdbx_strand_id
1 'polypeptide(L)'
;MPQSQRHRPRPLVSVSVLLCALLGLTPSAAASEGPGASADVARLYEEASLATARYEEGRRAADLQREKVQKLNHLLSQKQYDVAALHGELGRLASAQYRTGGGLPYTAQLLLADSPDALLRGKQAQSRADLAVHSAVLETRRAAARLTVAKREADRAQHGLNRRLARLAVLKRGIERKLESAQWALQDEADRAVAAGKCRGAVRLRQPKKKPSTRAWVTPVKTYELSAGFDSAGERWAHRHTGQDFAVDIGTPVRSVGAGRVASVSCGGAFGIEILVRHPGGYCTQYAHLAAAAVDQGDKVRTGQWIGQAGTTGNSTGPHLHFETRLTRYLGSGVDPRKWLAERGVKL
;
A
#
# COMPACT_ATOMS: atom_id res chain seq x y z
N MET A 1 38.62 -44.00 -38.61
CA MET A 1 37.41 -43.98 -39.47
C MET A 1 36.59 -42.74 -39.10
N PRO A 2 36.52 -41.73 -39.95
CA PRO A 2 35.76 -40.53 -39.69
C PRO A 2 34.35 -40.67 -40.35
N GLN A 3 33.33 -40.29 -39.59
CA GLN A 3 31.96 -40.22 -40.06
C GLN A 3 31.65 -38.88 -40.71
N SER A 4 31.14 -38.97 -41.92
CA SER A 4 30.69 -37.96 -42.85
C SER A 4 29.54 -37.13 -42.34
N GLN A 5 29.70 -35.81 -42.37
CA GLN A 5 28.59 -34.83 -42.20
C GLN A 5 27.90 -34.63 -43.56
N ARG A 6 26.61 -34.92 -43.62
CA ARG A 6 25.74 -34.64 -44.77
C ARG A 6 25.21 -33.21 -44.69
N HIS A 7 25.62 -32.35 -45.62
CA HIS A 7 25.01 -31.06 -45.91
C HIS A 7 23.64 -31.24 -46.57
N ARG A 8 22.63 -30.59 -46.02
CA ARG A 8 21.33 -30.38 -46.66
C ARG A 8 21.30 -29.02 -47.36
N PRO A 9 20.82 -28.90 -48.62
CA PRO A 9 20.73 -27.64 -49.35
C PRO A 9 19.52 -26.82 -48.91
N ARG A 10 19.71 -25.50 -48.83
CA ARG A 10 18.67 -24.50 -48.64
C ARG A 10 17.96 -24.22 -49.97
N PRO A 11 16.62 -24.04 -50.02
CA PRO A 11 15.95 -23.55 -51.21
C PRO A 11 16.10 -22.06 -51.39
N LEU A 12 16.51 -21.65 -52.56
CA LEU A 12 16.51 -20.28 -53.06
C LEU A 12 15.08 -19.83 -53.31
N VAL A 13 14.63 -18.79 -52.62
CA VAL A 13 13.34 -18.12 -52.90
C VAL A 13 13.60 -17.00 -53.88
N SER A 14 13.10 -17.16 -55.09
CA SER A 14 13.14 -16.20 -56.19
C SER A 14 12.25 -14.98 -55.85
N VAL A 15 12.84 -13.79 -55.81
CA VAL A 15 12.11 -12.52 -55.69
C VAL A 15 11.69 -12.08 -57.07
N SER A 16 10.39 -12.21 -57.39
CA SER A 16 9.78 -11.59 -58.58
C SER A 16 9.42 -10.16 -58.27
N VAL A 17 10.16 -9.22 -58.86
CA VAL A 17 9.85 -7.78 -58.85
C VAL A 17 8.73 -7.55 -59.82
N LEU A 18 7.54 -7.22 -59.34
CA LEU A 18 6.45 -6.71 -60.17
C LEU A 18 6.40 -5.17 -60.02
N LEU A 19 6.80 -4.53 -61.12
CA LEU A 19 6.75 -3.06 -61.28
C LEU A 19 5.31 -2.71 -61.69
N CYS A 20 4.52 -2.06 -60.82
CA CYS A 20 3.27 -1.42 -61.18
C CYS A 20 3.34 0.09 -60.90
N ALA A 21 3.11 0.81 -61.98
CA ALA A 21 3.19 2.23 -62.09
C ALA A 21 2.06 2.98 -61.35
N LEU A 22 2.43 4.06 -60.70
CA LEU A 22 1.83 5.39 -60.56
C LEU A 22 0.32 5.53 -60.88
N LEU A 23 -0.45 5.74 -59.85
CA LEU A 23 -1.50 6.75 -59.80
C LEU A 23 -1.47 7.40 -58.41
N GLY A 24 -1.26 8.72 -58.40
CA GLY A 24 -1.13 9.50 -57.19
C GLY A 24 -2.44 9.57 -56.38
N LEU A 25 -2.43 8.85 -55.29
CA LEU A 25 -3.30 9.13 -54.14
C LEU A 25 -2.37 9.51 -52.97
N THR A 26 -2.34 10.80 -52.71
CA THR A 26 -1.75 11.30 -51.48
C THR A 26 -2.43 10.54 -50.31
N PRO A 27 -1.73 9.76 -49.52
CA PRO A 27 -2.31 9.33 -48.26
C PRO A 27 -2.40 10.59 -47.41
N SER A 28 -3.64 11.02 -47.15
CA SER A 28 -3.92 11.84 -46.01
C SER A 28 -3.26 11.14 -44.83
N ALA A 29 -2.25 11.78 -44.28
CA ALA A 29 -1.63 11.33 -43.05
C ALA A 29 -2.71 11.39 -41.94
N ALA A 30 -3.52 10.36 -41.85
CA ALA A 30 -4.17 10.04 -40.60
C ALA A 30 -3.00 9.81 -39.62
N ALA A 31 -2.68 10.85 -38.88
CA ALA A 31 -1.86 10.68 -37.68
C ALA A 31 -2.46 9.51 -36.94
N SER A 32 -1.75 8.39 -36.89
CA SER A 32 -2.03 7.33 -35.93
C SER A 32 -1.85 7.99 -34.56
N GLU A 33 -2.96 8.45 -34.00
CA GLU A 33 -3.00 8.75 -32.58
C GLU A 33 -2.56 7.46 -31.90
N GLY A 34 -1.31 7.42 -31.45
CA GLY A 34 -0.85 6.39 -30.51
C GLY A 34 -1.82 6.35 -29.35
N PRO A 35 -1.90 5.27 -28.59
CA PRO A 35 -2.83 5.15 -27.47
C PRO A 35 -2.73 6.43 -26.66
N GLY A 36 -3.82 7.24 -26.66
CA GLY A 36 -3.80 8.58 -26.12
C GLY A 36 -3.34 8.55 -24.67
N ALA A 37 -2.73 9.63 -24.17
CA ALA A 37 -2.22 9.75 -22.80
C ALA A 37 -3.25 9.25 -21.76
N SER A 38 -4.54 9.33 -22.05
CA SER A 38 -5.62 8.77 -21.25
C SER A 38 -5.57 7.24 -21.12
N ALA A 39 -5.18 6.53 -22.17
CA ALA A 39 -5.04 5.07 -22.12
C ALA A 39 -3.82 4.67 -21.29
N ASP A 40 -2.73 5.42 -21.38
CA ASP A 40 -1.53 5.19 -20.57
C ASP A 40 -1.77 5.46 -19.08
N VAL A 41 -2.49 6.52 -18.76
CA VAL A 41 -2.89 6.82 -17.38
C VAL A 41 -3.80 5.72 -16.84
N ALA A 42 -4.81 5.28 -17.59
CA ALA A 42 -5.69 4.19 -17.19
C ALA A 42 -4.90 2.90 -16.93
N ARG A 43 -3.94 2.57 -17.80
CA ARG A 43 -3.04 1.42 -17.63
C ARG A 43 -2.20 1.54 -16.37
N LEU A 44 -1.60 2.71 -16.08
CA LEU A 44 -0.80 2.93 -14.87
C LEU A 44 -1.62 2.76 -13.59
N TYR A 45 -2.86 3.25 -13.56
CA TYR A 45 -3.76 3.04 -12.42
C TYR A 45 -4.17 1.57 -12.26
N GLU A 46 -4.43 0.86 -13.35
CA GLU A 46 -4.73 -0.57 -13.30
C GLU A 46 -3.53 -1.38 -12.76
N GLU A 47 -2.33 -1.12 -13.27
CA GLU A 47 -1.09 -1.73 -12.79
C GLU A 47 -0.83 -1.43 -11.31
N ALA A 48 -1.08 -0.19 -10.85
CA ALA A 48 -0.96 0.17 -9.44
C ALA A 48 -2.00 -0.57 -8.58
N SER A 49 -3.22 -0.73 -9.07
CA SER A 49 -4.28 -1.47 -8.38
C SER A 49 -3.92 -2.95 -8.20
N LEU A 50 -3.43 -3.61 -9.25
CA LEU A 50 -2.96 -5.00 -9.19
C LEU A 50 -1.77 -5.16 -8.23
N ALA A 51 -0.82 -4.21 -8.27
CA ALA A 51 0.31 -4.21 -7.36
C ALA A 51 -0.11 -4.00 -5.91
N THR A 52 -1.12 -3.16 -5.67
CA THR A 52 -1.70 -2.94 -4.33
C THR A 52 -2.37 -4.19 -3.78
N ALA A 53 -3.12 -4.92 -4.61
CA ALA A 53 -3.71 -6.20 -4.21
C ALA A 53 -2.63 -7.22 -3.78
N ARG A 54 -1.54 -7.34 -4.53
CA ARG A 54 -0.38 -8.19 -4.19
C ARG A 54 0.32 -7.74 -2.92
N TYR A 55 0.42 -6.42 -2.70
CA TYR A 55 0.99 -5.86 -1.48
C TYR A 55 0.16 -6.24 -0.26
N GLU A 56 -1.16 -6.08 -0.32
CA GLU A 56 -2.07 -6.41 0.78
C GLU A 56 -2.09 -7.91 1.11
N GLU A 57 -2.02 -8.77 0.11
CA GLU A 57 -1.85 -10.21 0.29
C GLU A 57 -0.51 -10.53 0.98
N GLY A 58 0.57 -9.94 0.48
CA GLY A 58 1.91 -10.09 1.07
C GLY A 58 1.98 -9.57 2.50
N ARG A 59 1.29 -8.48 2.83
CA ARG A 59 1.19 -7.90 4.18
C ARG A 59 0.51 -8.86 5.14
N ARG A 60 -0.66 -9.39 4.77
CA ARG A 60 -1.37 -10.40 5.59
C ARG A 60 -0.49 -11.62 5.87
N ALA A 61 0.21 -12.12 4.86
CA ALA A 61 1.13 -13.23 5.04
C ALA A 61 2.36 -12.86 5.89
N ALA A 62 2.81 -11.60 5.89
CA ALA A 62 3.87 -11.13 6.79
C ALA A 62 3.39 -11.04 8.24
N ASP A 63 2.15 -10.62 8.46
CA ASP A 63 1.55 -10.55 9.80
C ASP A 63 1.43 -11.93 10.43
N LEU A 64 0.95 -12.94 9.70
CA LEU A 64 0.94 -14.34 10.15
C LEU A 64 2.35 -14.87 10.47
N GLN A 65 3.33 -14.52 9.64
CA GLN A 65 4.73 -14.89 9.88
C GLN A 65 5.30 -14.21 11.13
N ARG A 66 4.92 -12.96 11.41
CA ARG A 66 5.30 -12.23 12.62
C ARG A 66 4.77 -12.90 13.88
N GLU A 67 3.51 -13.33 13.88
CA GLU A 67 2.93 -14.09 14.98
C GLU A 67 3.69 -15.41 15.22
N LYS A 68 4.04 -16.13 14.14
CA LYS A 68 4.86 -17.33 14.25
C LYS A 68 6.21 -17.05 14.90
N VAL A 69 6.89 -15.97 14.48
CA VAL A 69 8.17 -15.54 15.06
C VAL A 69 8.02 -15.22 16.54
N GLN A 70 6.96 -14.52 16.94
CA GLN A 70 6.70 -14.21 18.36
C GLN A 70 6.53 -15.47 19.20
N LYS A 71 5.74 -16.45 18.70
CA LYS A 71 5.55 -17.76 19.38
C LYS A 71 6.87 -18.53 19.53
N LEU A 72 7.69 -18.55 18.47
CA LEU A 72 9.00 -19.22 18.50
C LEU A 72 9.97 -18.54 19.47
N ASN A 73 9.99 -17.22 19.50
CA ASN A 73 10.83 -16.46 20.44
C ASN A 73 10.40 -16.69 21.90
N HIS A 74 9.10 -16.76 22.16
CA HIS A 74 8.60 -17.13 23.49
C HIS A 74 9.03 -18.53 23.90
N LEU A 75 8.87 -19.52 23.02
CA LEU A 75 9.34 -20.88 23.25
C LEU A 75 10.85 -20.94 23.48
N LEU A 76 11.61 -20.18 22.70
CA LEU A 76 13.07 -20.07 22.84
C LEU A 76 13.44 -19.55 24.23
N SER A 77 12.78 -18.48 24.70
CA SER A 77 13.01 -17.95 26.05
C SER A 77 12.70 -18.95 27.14
N GLN A 78 11.61 -19.73 27.04
CA GLN A 78 11.29 -20.79 27.95
C GLN A 78 12.39 -21.86 27.98
N LYS A 79 12.87 -22.30 26.81
CA LYS A 79 13.94 -23.30 26.73
C LYS A 79 15.27 -22.80 27.28
N GLN A 80 15.57 -21.50 27.13
CA GLN A 80 16.74 -20.88 27.76
C GLN A 80 16.65 -20.93 29.29
N TYR A 81 15.46 -20.60 29.81
CA TYR A 81 15.21 -20.68 31.25
C TYR A 81 15.35 -22.10 31.77
N ASP A 82 14.76 -23.10 31.09
CA ASP A 82 14.86 -24.53 31.46
C ASP A 82 16.34 -24.98 31.56
N VAL A 83 17.15 -24.63 30.55
CA VAL A 83 18.57 -24.98 30.53
C VAL A 83 19.35 -24.26 31.65
N ALA A 84 19.05 -23.00 31.92
CA ALA A 84 19.68 -22.24 33.01
C ALA A 84 19.34 -22.87 34.39
N ALA A 85 18.10 -23.27 34.60
CA ALA A 85 17.68 -23.96 35.84
C ALA A 85 18.41 -25.30 36.04
N LEU A 86 18.50 -26.11 34.98
CA LEU A 86 19.24 -27.38 35.02
C LEU A 86 20.73 -27.20 35.29
N HIS A 87 21.36 -26.19 34.71
CA HIS A 87 22.76 -25.82 35.01
C HIS A 87 22.93 -25.40 36.47
N GLY A 88 21.97 -24.66 37.03
CA GLY A 88 21.95 -24.28 38.43
C GLY A 88 21.88 -25.50 39.36
N GLU A 89 21.04 -26.49 39.04
CA GLU A 89 20.93 -27.75 39.76
C GLU A 89 22.23 -28.58 39.71
N LEU A 90 22.79 -28.72 38.50
CA LEU A 90 24.09 -29.36 38.32
C LEU A 90 25.19 -28.69 39.15
N GLY A 91 25.22 -27.36 39.17
CA GLY A 91 26.15 -26.59 39.98
C GLY A 91 26.00 -26.83 41.48
N ARG A 92 24.74 -26.94 41.97
CA ARG A 92 24.47 -27.29 43.38
C ARG A 92 24.91 -28.70 43.72
N LEU A 93 24.61 -29.69 42.88
CA LEU A 93 25.01 -31.08 43.05
C LEU A 93 26.54 -31.20 43.06
N ALA A 94 27.24 -30.59 42.10
CA ALA A 94 28.70 -30.57 42.04
C ALA A 94 29.32 -29.91 43.28
N SER A 95 28.76 -28.80 43.74
CA SER A 95 29.24 -28.14 44.98
C SER A 95 29.01 -28.96 46.23
N ALA A 96 27.88 -29.67 46.31
CA ALA A 96 27.62 -30.60 47.42
C ALA A 96 28.62 -31.75 47.42
N GLN A 97 28.87 -32.36 46.27
CA GLN A 97 29.81 -33.45 46.09
C GLN A 97 31.25 -33.03 46.44
N TYR A 98 31.66 -31.83 46.04
CA TYR A 98 32.98 -31.26 46.37
C TYR A 98 33.14 -31.00 47.88
N ARG A 99 32.12 -30.45 48.54
CA ARG A 99 32.16 -30.19 50.00
C ARG A 99 32.17 -31.46 50.87
N THR A 100 31.58 -32.53 50.36
CA THR A 100 31.58 -33.83 51.06
C THR A 100 32.86 -34.68 50.75
N GLY A 101 33.87 -34.07 50.10
CA GLY A 101 35.15 -34.72 49.85
C GLY A 101 35.14 -35.78 48.76
N GLY A 102 34.12 -35.76 47.87
CA GLY A 102 34.02 -36.69 46.73
C GLY A 102 33.79 -38.16 47.12
N GLY A 103 33.43 -38.44 48.32
CA GLY A 103 33.30 -39.78 48.91
C GLY A 103 34.66 -40.29 49.42
N LEU A 104 34.69 -40.78 50.63
CA LEU A 104 35.86 -41.46 51.17
C LEU A 104 36.19 -42.65 50.28
N PRO A 105 37.47 -42.97 50.05
CA PRO A 105 37.87 -44.21 49.38
C PRO A 105 37.22 -45.38 50.09
N TYR A 106 36.88 -46.47 49.38
CA TYR A 106 36.18 -47.59 49.88
C TYR A 106 36.86 -48.20 51.10
N THR A 107 38.18 -48.23 51.12
CA THR A 107 39.02 -48.68 52.27
C THR A 107 38.82 -47.79 53.50
N ALA A 108 38.69 -46.50 53.37
CA ALA A 108 38.41 -45.61 54.50
C ALA A 108 36.96 -45.77 55.03
N GLN A 109 35.98 -46.00 54.15
CA GLN A 109 34.60 -46.30 54.52
C GLN A 109 34.47 -47.59 55.31
N LEU A 110 35.25 -48.60 54.92
CA LEU A 110 35.31 -49.91 55.61
C LEU A 110 35.93 -49.80 57.01
N LEU A 111 36.95 -48.93 57.19
CA LEU A 111 37.60 -48.70 58.47
C LEU A 111 36.81 -47.84 59.44
N LEU A 112 35.94 -46.96 58.91
CA LEU A 112 35.15 -45.97 59.65
C LEU A 112 33.69 -46.40 59.86
N ALA A 113 33.26 -47.56 59.35
CA ALA A 113 31.87 -47.99 59.46
C ALA A 113 31.61 -48.68 60.77
N ASP A 114 30.63 -48.21 61.56
CA ASP A 114 30.24 -48.76 62.84
C ASP A 114 29.51 -50.14 62.74
N SER A 115 29.02 -50.48 61.54
CA SER A 115 28.35 -51.76 61.26
C SER A 115 28.30 -52.08 59.75
N PRO A 116 28.17 -53.32 59.33
CA PRO A 116 27.98 -53.75 57.95
C PRO A 116 26.77 -53.05 57.27
N ASP A 117 25.66 -52.88 58.02
CA ASP A 117 24.45 -52.18 57.53
C ASP A 117 24.67 -50.69 57.27
N ALA A 118 25.49 -50.03 58.08
CA ALA A 118 25.87 -48.60 57.84
C ALA A 118 26.67 -48.48 56.56
N LEU A 119 27.59 -49.41 56.28
CA LEU A 119 28.36 -49.48 55.08
C LEU A 119 27.47 -49.69 53.83
N LEU A 120 26.53 -50.61 53.87
CA LEU A 120 25.58 -50.91 52.81
C LEU A 120 24.69 -49.71 52.54
N ARG A 121 24.14 -49.00 53.54
CA ARG A 121 23.35 -47.78 53.40
C ARG A 121 24.17 -46.69 52.80
N GLY A 122 25.42 -46.47 53.19
CA GLY A 122 26.33 -45.51 52.62
C GLY A 122 26.57 -45.73 51.12
N LYS A 123 26.81 -47.02 50.77
CA LYS A 123 27.02 -47.40 49.35
C LYS A 123 25.78 -47.25 48.53
N GLN A 124 24.61 -47.57 49.06
CA GLN A 124 23.34 -47.30 48.37
C GLN A 124 23.08 -45.81 48.19
N ALA A 125 23.37 -44.97 49.18
CA ALA A 125 23.23 -43.50 49.07
C ALA A 125 24.19 -42.92 48.02
N GLN A 126 25.44 -43.39 47.99
CA GLN A 126 26.42 -42.97 46.98
C GLN A 126 25.97 -43.38 45.55
N SER A 127 25.54 -44.64 45.37
CA SER A 127 25.06 -45.11 44.07
C SER A 127 23.84 -44.30 43.58
N ARG A 128 22.91 -43.98 44.50
CA ARG A 128 21.76 -43.08 44.15
C ARG A 128 22.21 -41.66 43.77
N ALA A 129 23.20 -41.10 44.46
CA ALA A 129 23.76 -39.79 44.14
C ALA A 129 24.43 -39.79 42.77
N ASP A 130 25.23 -40.83 42.46
CA ASP A 130 25.89 -40.96 41.16
C ASP A 130 24.88 -41.09 40.01
N LEU A 131 23.82 -41.87 40.20
CA LEU A 131 22.72 -41.99 39.25
C LEU A 131 21.98 -40.66 39.05
N ALA A 132 21.76 -39.90 40.13
CA ALA A 132 21.12 -38.61 40.08
C ALA A 132 21.96 -37.58 39.29
N VAL A 133 23.27 -37.53 39.54
CA VAL A 133 24.21 -36.69 38.79
C VAL A 133 24.24 -37.08 37.31
N HIS A 134 24.32 -38.39 37.03
CA HIS A 134 24.35 -38.87 35.65
C HIS A 134 23.05 -38.49 34.89
N SER A 135 21.89 -38.71 35.51
CA SER A 135 20.61 -38.34 34.92
C SER A 135 20.48 -36.84 34.71
N ALA A 136 20.92 -36.00 35.66
CA ALA A 136 20.93 -34.55 35.53
C ALA A 136 21.83 -34.04 34.39
N VAL A 137 23.01 -34.64 34.21
CA VAL A 137 23.91 -34.35 33.08
C VAL A 137 23.26 -34.73 31.75
N LEU A 138 22.65 -35.89 31.66
CA LEU A 138 21.95 -36.31 30.42
C LEU A 138 20.77 -35.40 30.10
N GLU A 139 20.00 -35.01 31.10
CA GLU A 139 18.87 -34.10 30.92
C GLU A 139 19.33 -32.73 30.47
N THR A 140 20.35 -32.15 31.09
CA THR A 140 20.96 -30.88 30.67
C THR A 140 21.46 -30.94 29.24
N ARG A 141 22.16 -32.00 28.83
CA ARG A 141 22.61 -32.21 27.45
C ARG A 141 21.44 -32.25 26.44
N ARG A 142 20.36 -32.98 26.80
CA ARG A 142 19.14 -33.06 25.97
C ARG A 142 18.43 -31.70 25.87
N ALA A 143 18.35 -30.96 26.96
CA ALA A 143 17.77 -29.61 26.98
C ALA A 143 18.58 -28.63 26.14
N ALA A 144 19.91 -28.66 26.25
CA ALA A 144 20.80 -27.84 25.43
C ALA A 144 20.69 -28.17 23.93
N ALA A 145 20.57 -29.45 23.57
CA ALA A 145 20.31 -29.82 22.16
C ALA A 145 18.97 -29.31 21.64
N ARG A 146 17.89 -29.42 22.45
CA ARG A 146 16.55 -28.85 22.09
C ARG A 146 16.60 -27.37 21.97
N LEU A 147 17.32 -26.65 22.84
CA LEU A 147 17.52 -25.20 22.76
C LEU A 147 18.22 -24.81 21.45
N THR A 148 19.26 -25.53 21.04
CA THR A 148 19.97 -25.29 19.79
C THR A 148 19.05 -25.41 18.56
N VAL A 149 18.19 -26.44 18.55
CA VAL A 149 17.20 -26.62 17.48
C VAL A 149 16.20 -25.48 17.46
N ALA A 150 15.61 -25.12 18.62
CA ALA A 150 14.65 -24.04 18.75
C ALA A 150 15.24 -22.69 18.31
N LYS A 151 16.50 -22.41 18.67
CA LYS A 151 17.22 -21.19 18.21
C LYS A 151 17.33 -21.15 16.70
N ARG A 152 17.78 -22.22 16.08
CA ARG A 152 17.89 -22.30 14.60
C ARG A 152 16.55 -22.08 13.91
N GLU A 153 15.48 -22.60 14.47
CA GLU A 153 14.12 -22.43 13.92
C GLU A 153 13.64 -20.99 14.06
N ALA A 154 13.82 -20.35 15.21
CA ALA A 154 13.51 -18.94 15.43
C ALA A 154 14.29 -18.02 14.49
N ASP A 155 15.60 -18.25 14.36
CA ASP A 155 16.47 -17.48 13.45
C ASP A 155 16.02 -17.59 11.97
N ARG A 156 15.70 -18.81 11.52
CA ARG A 156 15.19 -19.04 10.15
C ARG A 156 13.86 -18.33 9.93
N ALA A 157 12.96 -18.39 10.90
CA ALA A 157 11.65 -17.72 10.83
C ALA A 157 11.82 -16.20 10.79
N GLN A 158 12.71 -15.63 11.61
CA GLN A 158 13.04 -14.21 11.63
C GLN A 158 13.65 -13.74 10.30
N HIS A 159 14.62 -14.46 9.77
CA HIS A 159 15.20 -14.16 8.47
C HIS A 159 14.17 -14.24 7.33
N GLY A 160 13.24 -15.18 7.40
CA GLY A 160 12.13 -15.30 6.46
C GLY A 160 11.22 -14.08 6.50
N LEU A 161 10.86 -13.60 7.69
CA LEU A 161 10.07 -12.38 7.89
C LEU A 161 10.78 -11.14 7.33
N ASN A 162 12.06 -10.96 7.65
CA ASN A 162 12.85 -9.80 7.19
C ASN A 162 12.92 -9.74 5.66
N ARG A 163 13.16 -10.88 4.99
CA ARG A 163 13.14 -10.94 3.51
C ARG A 163 11.78 -10.57 2.93
N ARG A 164 10.70 -11.01 3.56
CA ARG A 164 9.34 -10.68 3.13
C ARG A 164 9.05 -9.18 3.26
N LEU A 165 9.39 -8.59 4.40
CA LEU A 165 9.23 -7.15 4.64
C LEU A 165 10.05 -6.31 3.64
N ALA A 166 11.28 -6.72 3.33
CA ALA A 166 12.10 -6.06 2.32
C ALA A 166 11.44 -6.08 0.92
N ARG A 167 10.86 -7.22 0.51
CA ARG A 167 10.11 -7.33 -0.76
C ARG A 167 8.89 -6.43 -0.78
N LEU A 168 8.13 -6.36 0.32
CA LEU A 168 6.98 -5.47 0.44
C LEU A 168 7.37 -3.99 0.36
N ALA A 169 8.49 -3.60 0.94
CA ALA A 169 9.01 -2.24 0.83
C ALA A 169 9.36 -1.86 -0.63
N VAL A 170 9.94 -2.79 -1.39
CA VAL A 170 10.22 -2.58 -2.83
C VAL A 170 8.91 -2.44 -3.62
N LEU A 171 7.94 -3.32 -3.36
CA LEU A 171 6.64 -3.29 -4.03
C LEU A 171 5.90 -1.98 -3.74
N LYS A 172 5.89 -1.53 -2.47
CA LYS A 172 5.28 -0.25 -2.07
C LYS A 172 5.89 0.93 -2.84
N ARG A 173 7.22 1.04 -2.89
CA ARG A 173 7.89 2.09 -3.68
C ARG A 173 7.55 2.02 -5.18
N GLY A 174 7.36 0.81 -5.72
CA GLY A 174 6.92 0.62 -7.10
C GLY A 174 5.50 1.16 -7.35
N ILE A 175 4.59 0.94 -6.41
CA ILE A 175 3.21 1.48 -6.44
C ILE A 175 3.24 3.01 -6.40
N GLU A 176 3.99 3.59 -5.45
CA GLU A 176 4.14 5.04 -5.28
C GLU A 176 4.61 5.70 -6.57
N ARG A 177 5.68 5.20 -7.21
CA ARG A 177 6.18 5.74 -8.48
C ARG A 177 5.15 5.66 -9.63
N LYS A 178 4.41 4.55 -9.73
CA LYS A 178 3.38 4.39 -10.76
C LYS A 178 2.24 5.39 -10.58
N LEU A 179 1.79 5.59 -9.34
CA LEU A 179 0.75 6.57 -9.03
C LEU A 179 1.23 7.99 -9.30
N GLU A 180 2.45 8.34 -8.91
CA GLU A 180 3.06 9.63 -9.21
C GLU A 180 3.15 9.88 -10.73
N SER A 181 3.65 8.90 -11.49
CA SER A 181 3.70 9.01 -12.96
C SER A 181 2.31 9.18 -13.58
N ALA A 182 1.29 8.48 -13.06
CA ALA A 182 -0.08 8.61 -13.53
C ALA A 182 -0.67 10.01 -13.22
N GLN A 183 -0.36 10.56 -12.05
CA GLN A 183 -0.78 11.92 -11.67
C GLN A 183 -0.19 12.99 -12.61
N TRP A 184 1.11 12.91 -12.87
CA TRP A 184 1.76 13.86 -13.79
C TRP A 184 1.25 13.72 -15.23
N ALA A 185 1.08 12.50 -15.74
CA ALA A 185 0.52 12.28 -17.07
C ALA A 185 -0.91 12.83 -17.19
N LEU A 186 -1.73 12.71 -16.13
CA LEU A 186 -3.06 13.29 -16.07
C LEU A 186 -3.01 14.82 -16.10
N GLN A 187 -2.08 15.42 -15.36
CA GLN A 187 -1.91 16.88 -15.34
C GLN A 187 -1.46 17.40 -16.70
N ASP A 188 -0.49 16.76 -17.35
CA ASP A 188 0.00 17.15 -18.68
C ASP A 188 -1.11 17.08 -19.74
N GLU A 189 -2.02 16.11 -19.64
CA GLU A 189 -3.16 16.03 -20.55
C GLU A 189 -4.18 17.13 -20.28
N ALA A 190 -4.44 17.44 -19.02
CA ALA A 190 -5.31 18.52 -18.62
C ALA A 190 -4.79 19.87 -19.11
N ASP A 191 -3.51 20.14 -18.96
CA ASP A 191 -2.86 21.37 -19.40
C ASP A 191 -2.91 21.53 -20.93
N ARG A 192 -2.70 20.44 -21.67
CA ARG A 192 -2.86 20.44 -23.15
C ARG A 192 -4.31 20.67 -23.56
N ALA A 193 -5.28 20.09 -22.86
CA ALA A 193 -6.71 20.30 -23.13
C ALA A 193 -7.11 21.75 -22.87
N VAL A 194 -6.63 22.36 -21.81
CA VAL A 194 -6.85 23.79 -21.51
C VAL A 194 -6.22 24.68 -22.56
N ALA A 195 -4.95 24.44 -22.93
CA ALA A 195 -4.24 25.20 -23.95
C ALA A 195 -4.93 25.12 -25.32
N ALA A 196 -5.55 24.00 -25.65
CA ALA A 196 -6.29 23.76 -26.87
C ALA A 196 -7.74 24.29 -26.84
N GLY A 197 -8.22 24.82 -25.70
CA GLY A 197 -9.61 25.20 -25.50
C GLY A 197 -10.60 24.03 -25.58
N LYS A 198 -10.14 22.80 -25.35
CA LYS A 198 -10.91 21.56 -25.45
C LYS A 198 -11.13 20.95 -24.07
N CYS A 199 -12.38 20.86 -23.64
CA CYS A 199 -12.73 20.22 -22.38
C CYS A 199 -13.03 18.72 -22.53
N ARG A 200 -12.89 18.19 -23.71
CA ARG A 200 -12.94 16.73 -23.91
C ARG A 200 -11.63 16.18 -23.35
N GLY A 201 -11.77 15.82 -22.20
CA GLY A 201 -10.72 15.31 -21.76
C GLY A 201 -10.74 14.33 -20.98
N ALA A 202 -10.03 14.06 -20.64
CA ALA A 202 -9.62 13.46 -19.53
C ALA A 202 -10.09 12.06 -19.40
N VAL A 203 -9.25 11.34 -19.01
CA VAL A 203 -9.27 9.96 -18.58
C VAL A 203 -10.62 9.58 -18.01
N ARG A 204 -11.44 8.93 -18.79
CA ARG A 204 -12.65 8.28 -18.29
C ARG A 204 -12.25 7.09 -17.43
N LEU A 205 -11.99 7.35 -16.18
CA LEU A 205 -11.73 6.31 -15.21
C LEU A 205 -13.03 5.55 -14.92
N ARG A 206 -12.95 4.23 -14.92
CA ARG A 206 -14.08 3.39 -14.51
C ARG A 206 -14.44 3.74 -13.08
N GLN A 207 -15.63 4.26 -12.89
CA GLN A 207 -16.12 4.53 -11.54
C GLN A 207 -16.24 3.20 -10.78
N PRO A 208 -15.74 3.14 -9.54
CA PRO A 208 -15.96 1.96 -8.73
C PRO A 208 -17.46 1.73 -8.56
N LYS A 209 -17.93 0.47 -8.71
CA LYS A 209 -19.31 0.08 -8.43
C LYS A 209 -19.57 0.26 -6.92
N LYS A 210 -19.82 1.49 -6.48
CA LYS A 210 -20.22 1.78 -5.10
C LYS A 210 -21.71 1.86 -4.97
N LYS A 211 -22.25 1.33 -3.85
CA LYS A 211 -23.63 1.57 -3.45
C LYS A 211 -23.87 3.07 -3.41
N PRO A 212 -25.01 3.58 -3.88
CA PRO A 212 -25.37 4.98 -3.77
C PRO A 212 -25.24 5.46 -2.33
N SER A 213 -24.83 6.71 -2.14
CA SER A 213 -24.83 7.31 -0.80
C SER A 213 -26.27 7.33 -0.27
N THR A 214 -26.47 6.92 0.97
CA THR A 214 -27.75 7.09 1.67
C THR A 214 -27.95 8.52 2.16
N ARG A 215 -26.88 9.34 2.16
CA ARG A 215 -26.94 10.76 2.53
C ARG A 215 -27.38 11.60 1.35
N ALA A 216 -28.24 12.59 1.60
CA ALA A 216 -28.67 13.54 0.57
C ALA A 216 -27.49 14.41 0.08
N TRP A 217 -26.57 14.76 0.98
CA TRP A 217 -25.40 15.63 0.70
C TRP A 217 -24.15 15.05 1.31
N VAL A 218 -22.98 15.31 0.65
CA VAL A 218 -21.65 14.86 1.08
C VAL A 218 -20.60 15.91 0.76
N THR A 219 -19.38 15.77 1.30
CA THR A 219 -18.22 16.59 0.92
C THR A 219 -17.79 16.31 -0.52
N PRO A 220 -17.25 17.31 -1.26
CA PRO A 220 -16.81 17.13 -2.64
C PRO A 220 -15.58 16.22 -2.76
N VAL A 221 -14.76 16.15 -1.72
CA VAL A 221 -13.59 15.26 -1.58
C VAL A 221 -13.63 14.57 -0.24
N LYS A 222 -12.90 13.46 -0.05
CA LYS A 222 -12.97 12.68 1.21
C LYS A 222 -11.97 13.12 2.25
N THR A 223 -10.71 13.26 1.82
CA THR A 223 -9.58 13.64 2.67
C THR A 223 -9.04 14.93 2.10
N TYR A 224 -8.93 15.95 2.91
CA TYR A 224 -8.55 17.28 2.48
C TYR A 224 -8.10 18.14 3.66
N GLU A 225 -7.39 19.22 3.35
CA GLU A 225 -7.18 20.35 4.23
C GLU A 225 -7.90 21.56 3.63
N LEU A 226 -8.55 22.38 4.46
CA LEU A 226 -9.16 23.62 3.98
C LEU A 226 -8.06 24.69 3.87
N SER A 227 -7.96 25.31 2.69
CA SER A 227 -6.98 26.38 2.47
C SER A 227 -7.64 27.76 2.37
N ALA A 228 -8.01 28.25 1.17
CA ALA A 228 -8.64 29.53 1.03
C ALA A 228 -10.17 29.46 1.23
N GLY A 229 -10.70 30.31 2.11
CA GLY A 229 -12.14 30.39 2.37
C GLY A 229 -12.89 31.35 1.45
N PHE A 230 -14.21 31.17 1.38
CA PHE A 230 -15.12 32.09 0.70
C PHE A 230 -14.95 33.52 1.23
N ASP A 231 -14.96 34.50 0.32
CA ASP A 231 -14.85 35.94 0.62
C ASP A 231 -13.51 36.37 1.23
N SER A 232 -12.50 35.49 1.24
CA SER A 232 -11.16 35.85 1.70
C SER A 232 -10.51 36.85 0.72
N ALA A 233 -9.75 37.81 1.25
CA ALA A 233 -8.95 38.75 0.48
C ALA A 233 -7.54 38.20 0.24
N GLY A 234 -6.95 38.48 -0.91
CA GLY A 234 -5.58 38.13 -1.23
C GLY A 234 -5.10 38.80 -2.52
N GLU A 235 -3.80 39.04 -2.64
CA GLU A 235 -3.19 39.70 -3.83
C GLU A 235 -3.37 38.89 -5.11
N ARG A 236 -3.78 37.63 -5.02
CA ARG A 236 -3.92 36.71 -6.15
C ARG A 236 -5.27 36.74 -6.84
N TRP A 237 -6.26 37.43 -6.28
CA TRP A 237 -7.58 37.57 -6.83
C TRP A 237 -7.84 39.02 -7.22
N ALA A 238 -8.25 39.21 -8.46
CA ALA A 238 -8.67 40.57 -8.90
C ALA A 238 -9.85 41.08 -8.05
N HIS A 239 -10.53 40.13 -7.35
CA HIS A 239 -11.63 40.35 -6.43
C HIS A 239 -11.50 39.42 -5.25
N ARG A 240 -12.54 39.30 -4.41
CA ARG A 240 -12.57 38.37 -3.28
C ARG A 240 -12.74 36.93 -3.76
N HIS A 241 -12.25 35.95 -2.96
CA HIS A 241 -12.33 34.53 -3.28
C HIS A 241 -13.78 34.06 -3.37
N THR A 242 -14.15 33.41 -4.47
CA THR A 242 -15.54 33.10 -4.82
C THR A 242 -16.04 31.75 -4.29
N GLY A 243 -15.15 30.94 -3.70
CA GLY A 243 -15.47 29.59 -3.24
C GLY A 243 -14.72 29.18 -1.98
N GLN A 244 -14.64 27.89 -1.77
CA GLN A 244 -13.84 27.25 -0.74
C GLN A 244 -12.83 26.33 -1.41
N ASP A 245 -11.57 26.49 -1.08
CA ASP A 245 -10.52 25.61 -1.60
C ASP A 245 -10.25 24.46 -0.67
N PHE A 246 -10.11 23.28 -1.28
CA PHE A 246 -9.75 22.02 -0.65
C PHE A 246 -8.37 21.61 -1.16
N ALA A 247 -7.33 21.76 -0.35
CA ALA A 247 -5.99 21.28 -0.67
C ALA A 247 -6.01 19.74 -0.72
N VAL A 248 -5.69 19.21 -1.89
CA VAL A 248 -5.70 17.77 -2.20
C VAL A 248 -4.72 17.48 -3.31
N ASP A 249 -4.22 16.26 -3.39
CA ASP A 249 -3.31 15.83 -4.45
C ASP A 249 -3.99 15.81 -5.82
N ILE A 250 -3.18 16.02 -6.89
CA ILE A 250 -3.61 15.81 -8.27
C ILE A 250 -4.16 14.39 -8.43
N GLY A 251 -5.29 14.25 -9.14
CA GLY A 251 -5.95 12.96 -9.34
C GLY A 251 -6.88 12.54 -8.21
N THR A 252 -6.98 13.32 -7.12
CA THR A 252 -7.95 13.05 -6.06
C THR A 252 -9.38 13.03 -6.62
N PRO A 253 -10.18 11.96 -6.35
CA PRO A 253 -11.55 11.87 -6.85
C PRO A 253 -12.45 12.98 -6.32
N VAL A 254 -12.97 13.80 -7.24
CA VAL A 254 -13.97 14.84 -6.97
C VAL A 254 -15.36 14.27 -7.18
N ARG A 255 -16.27 14.53 -6.25
CA ARG A 255 -17.62 13.94 -6.22
C ARG A 255 -18.67 15.02 -6.20
N SER A 256 -19.80 14.74 -6.86
CA SER A 256 -20.98 15.58 -6.72
C SER A 256 -21.45 15.60 -5.26
N VAL A 257 -21.56 16.78 -4.67
CA VAL A 257 -22.00 16.94 -3.28
C VAL A 257 -23.45 16.51 -3.06
N GLY A 258 -24.28 16.56 -4.10
CA GLY A 258 -25.68 16.15 -4.08
C GLY A 258 -26.12 15.56 -5.42
N ALA A 259 -27.32 14.98 -5.46
CA ALA A 259 -27.92 14.58 -6.73
C ALA A 259 -28.23 15.80 -7.58
N GLY A 260 -28.07 15.67 -8.92
CA GLY A 260 -28.31 16.78 -9.83
C GLY A 260 -28.13 16.42 -11.30
N ARG A 261 -27.97 17.44 -12.12
CA ARG A 261 -27.65 17.32 -13.54
C ARG A 261 -26.48 18.24 -13.87
N VAL A 262 -25.52 17.74 -14.60
CA VAL A 262 -24.39 18.53 -15.12
C VAL A 262 -24.91 19.61 -16.05
N ALA A 263 -24.77 20.86 -15.64
CA ALA A 263 -25.22 22.02 -16.41
C ALA A 263 -24.21 22.42 -17.48
N SER A 264 -22.92 22.31 -17.18
CA SER A 264 -21.82 22.53 -18.13
C SER A 264 -20.57 21.80 -17.69
N VAL A 265 -19.74 21.46 -18.66
CA VAL A 265 -18.33 21.10 -18.52
C VAL A 265 -17.59 22.06 -19.42
N SER A 266 -16.67 22.85 -18.85
CA SER A 266 -15.92 23.87 -19.58
C SER A 266 -14.42 23.81 -19.25
N CYS A 267 -13.60 24.36 -20.11
CA CYS A 267 -12.18 24.50 -19.89
C CYS A 267 -11.67 25.84 -20.44
N GLY A 268 -10.63 26.34 -19.81
CA GLY A 268 -10.07 27.64 -20.09
C GLY A 268 -10.44 28.70 -19.06
N GLY A 269 -9.87 29.88 -19.19
CA GLY A 269 -10.04 30.94 -18.21
C GLY A 269 -9.42 30.63 -16.84
N ALA A 270 -9.84 31.40 -15.86
CA ALA A 270 -9.27 31.33 -14.52
C ALA A 270 -9.55 29.98 -13.80
N PHE A 271 -10.64 29.31 -14.11
CA PHE A 271 -11.07 28.06 -13.44
C PHE A 271 -10.49 26.78 -14.06
N GLY A 272 -9.80 26.88 -15.21
CA GLY A 272 -9.25 25.70 -15.90
C GLY A 272 -10.35 24.75 -16.36
N ILE A 273 -10.19 23.45 -16.09
CA ILE A 273 -11.26 22.46 -16.31
C ILE A 273 -12.23 22.54 -15.14
N GLU A 274 -13.51 22.80 -15.47
CA GLU A 274 -14.55 22.95 -14.47
C GLU A 274 -15.85 22.19 -14.82
N ILE A 275 -16.56 21.78 -13.78
CA ILE A 275 -17.87 21.13 -13.88
C ILE A 275 -18.87 21.93 -13.05
N LEU A 276 -20.02 22.28 -13.65
CA LEU A 276 -21.14 22.90 -12.95
C LEU A 276 -22.29 21.90 -12.85
N VAL A 277 -22.75 21.62 -11.64
CA VAL A 277 -23.89 20.73 -11.37
C VAL A 277 -25.05 21.54 -10.84
N ARG A 278 -26.22 21.44 -11.48
CA ARG A 278 -27.49 22.01 -10.99
C ARG A 278 -28.25 20.98 -10.16
N HIS A 279 -28.57 21.36 -8.93
CA HIS A 279 -29.29 20.52 -7.96
C HIS A 279 -30.80 20.83 -7.93
N PRO A 280 -31.60 19.88 -7.43
CA PRO A 280 -32.97 20.19 -7.02
C PRO A 280 -32.98 21.36 -6.03
N GLY A 281 -33.96 22.28 -6.19
CA GLY A 281 -33.99 23.53 -5.40
C GLY A 281 -33.25 24.72 -6.03
N GLY A 282 -32.64 24.53 -7.23
CA GLY A 282 -32.13 25.62 -8.06
C GLY A 282 -30.68 25.99 -7.84
N TYR A 283 -30.05 25.60 -6.75
CA TYR A 283 -28.62 25.84 -6.52
C TYR A 283 -27.75 25.11 -7.53
N CYS A 284 -26.60 25.73 -7.85
CA CYS A 284 -25.56 25.13 -8.65
C CYS A 284 -24.29 24.99 -7.81
N THR A 285 -23.53 23.90 -8.05
CA THR A 285 -22.19 23.73 -7.47
C THR A 285 -21.15 23.64 -8.57
N GLN A 286 -20.05 24.37 -8.44
CA GLN A 286 -18.93 24.35 -9.34
C GLN A 286 -17.75 23.62 -8.72
N TYR A 287 -17.05 22.88 -9.55
CA TYR A 287 -15.84 22.12 -9.22
C TYR A 287 -14.79 22.52 -10.24
N ALA A 288 -13.77 23.25 -9.82
CA ALA A 288 -12.79 23.87 -10.72
C ALA A 288 -11.35 23.41 -10.43
N HIS A 289 -10.41 23.84 -11.27
CA HIS A 289 -9.01 23.43 -11.30
C HIS A 289 -8.81 21.93 -11.48
N LEU A 290 -9.76 21.29 -12.19
CA LEU A 290 -9.71 19.84 -12.38
C LEU A 290 -8.58 19.44 -13.33
N ALA A 291 -8.03 18.25 -13.11
CA ALA A 291 -7.17 17.56 -14.07
C ALA A 291 -8.02 16.77 -15.08
N ALA A 292 -9.24 16.35 -14.69
CA ALA A 292 -10.11 15.54 -15.53
C ALA A 292 -11.58 15.73 -15.18
N ALA A 293 -12.44 15.73 -16.21
CA ALA A 293 -13.88 15.58 -16.08
C ALA A 293 -14.28 14.12 -16.39
N ALA A 294 -15.04 13.48 -15.51
CA ALA A 294 -15.53 12.11 -15.68
C ALA A 294 -17.02 12.04 -16.03
N VAL A 295 -17.62 13.18 -16.40
CA VAL A 295 -19.02 13.32 -16.78
C VAL A 295 -19.13 14.29 -17.94
N ASP A 296 -20.22 14.18 -18.72
CA ASP A 296 -20.54 15.07 -19.81
C ASP A 296 -21.70 16.02 -19.43
N GLN A 297 -21.79 17.14 -20.14
CA GLN A 297 -22.92 18.08 -20.01
C GLN A 297 -24.23 17.32 -20.26
N GLY A 298 -25.20 17.53 -19.38
CA GLY A 298 -26.50 16.88 -19.45
C GLY A 298 -26.60 15.59 -18.63
N ASP A 299 -25.49 15.02 -18.14
CA ASP A 299 -25.51 13.81 -17.33
C ASP A 299 -26.27 14.02 -16.02
N LYS A 300 -27.03 13.01 -15.63
CA LYS A 300 -27.60 12.91 -14.26
C LYS A 300 -26.54 12.36 -13.32
N VAL A 301 -26.30 13.06 -12.23
CA VAL A 301 -25.36 12.63 -11.19
C VAL A 301 -26.07 12.37 -9.87
N ARG A 302 -25.57 11.37 -9.14
CA ARG A 302 -26.04 11.01 -7.81
C ARG A 302 -25.14 11.61 -6.74
N THR A 303 -25.65 11.77 -5.53
CA THR A 303 -24.84 12.17 -4.38
C THR A 303 -23.64 11.27 -4.19
N GLY A 304 -22.44 11.86 -4.09
CA GLY A 304 -21.21 11.14 -3.92
C GLY A 304 -20.69 10.45 -5.20
N GLN A 305 -21.35 10.62 -6.34
CA GLN A 305 -20.86 10.13 -7.62
C GLN A 305 -19.56 10.84 -7.99
N TRP A 306 -18.58 10.08 -8.46
CA TRP A 306 -17.33 10.63 -8.99
C TRP A 306 -17.60 11.38 -10.30
N ILE A 307 -17.26 12.66 -10.35
CA ILE A 307 -17.52 13.53 -11.49
C ILE A 307 -16.24 14.05 -12.15
N GLY A 308 -15.09 14.00 -11.45
CA GLY A 308 -13.83 14.49 -11.96
C GLY A 308 -12.68 14.16 -11.02
N GLN A 309 -11.52 14.67 -11.35
CA GLN A 309 -10.30 14.56 -10.53
C GLN A 309 -9.73 15.96 -10.30
N ALA A 310 -9.29 16.21 -9.07
CA ALA A 310 -8.62 17.45 -8.72
C ALA A 310 -7.29 17.58 -9.50
N GLY A 311 -6.91 18.81 -9.78
CA GLY A 311 -5.69 19.15 -10.51
C GLY A 311 -5.15 20.52 -10.09
N THR A 312 -4.61 21.22 -11.05
CA THR A 312 -4.09 22.59 -10.90
C THR A 312 -4.22 23.39 -12.20
N THR A 313 -5.24 23.09 -13.03
CA THR A 313 -5.50 23.78 -14.30
C THR A 313 -6.05 25.18 -14.07
N GLY A 314 -5.83 26.10 -15.01
CA GLY A 314 -6.24 27.50 -14.92
C GLY A 314 -5.36 28.32 -14.00
N ASN A 315 -5.92 29.32 -13.33
CA ASN A 315 -5.19 30.18 -12.41
C ASN A 315 -5.10 29.57 -11.01
N SER A 316 -4.27 28.53 -10.88
CA SER A 316 -4.03 27.78 -9.66
C SER A 316 -2.57 27.92 -9.20
N THR A 317 -2.34 27.96 -7.89
CA THR A 317 -1.00 28.05 -7.29
C THR A 317 -0.46 26.73 -6.81
N GLY A 318 -1.24 25.67 -6.93
CA GLY A 318 -0.88 24.32 -6.50
C GLY A 318 -2.09 23.40 -6.49
N PRO A 319 -1.89 22.09 -6.23
CA PRO A 319 -2.95 21.11 -6.30
C PRO A 319 -4.06 21.39 -5.28
N HIS A 320 -5.27 21.61 -5.77
CA HIS A 320 -6.48 21.80 -4.95
C HIS A 320 -7.75 21.63 -5.77
N LEU A 321 -8.88 21.49 -5.09
CA LEU A 321 -10.21 21.65 -5.65
C LEU A 321 -10.75 23.01 -5.21
N HIS A 322 -11.05 23.89 -6.16
CA HIS A 322 -11.87 25.07 -5.91
C HIS A 322 -13.34 24.69 -6.03
N PHE A 323 -14.11 24.91 -4.97
CA PHE A 323 -15.51 24.55 -4.88
C PHE A 323 -16.39 25.77 -4.59
N GLU A 324 -17.39 26.01 -5.46
CA GLU A 324 -18.36 27.07 -5.24
C GLU A 324 -19.78 26.51 -5.08
N THR A 325 -20.58 27.22 -4.34
CA THR A 325 -22.04 27.09 -4.33
C THR A 325 -22.64 28.39 -4.85
N ARG A 326 -23.53 28.29 -5.85
CA ARG A 326 -24.15 29.45 -6.54
C ARG A 326 -25.66 29.36 -6.51
N LEU A 327 -26.33 30.51 -6.39
CA LEU A 327 -27.77 30.62 -6.56
C LEU A 327 -28.23 30.37 -8.00
N THR A 328 -27.39 30.69 -8.95
CA THR A 328 -27.62 30.50 -10.38
C THR A 328 -26.38 29.85 -11.02
N ARG A 329 -26.48 29.49 -12.30
CA ARG A 329 -25.32 28.98 -13.04
C ARG A 329 -24.23 30.02 -13.35
N TYR A 330 -24.53 31.31 -13.13
CA TYR A 330 -23.63 32.41 -13.50
C TYR A 330 -22.68 32.77 -12.37
N LEU A 331 -21.46 33.16 -12.74
CA LEU A 331 -20.47 33.72 -11.84
C LEU A 331 -21.04 34.97 -11.16
N GLY A 332 -20.64 35.23 -9.93
CA GLY A 332 -21.12 36.35 -9.11
C GLY A 332 -22.38 36.05 -8.26
N SER A 333 -22.99 34.88 -8.42
CA SER A 333 -24.09 34.44 -7.57
C SER A 333 -23.66 33.47 -6.45
N GLY A 334 -22.37 33.54 -6.06
CA GLY A 334 -21.77 32.67 -5.04
C GLY A 334 -22.33 32.90 -3.64
N VAL A 335 -22.48 31.84 -2.89
CA VAL A 335 -22.79 31.85 -1.46
C VAL A 335 -21.71 31.04 -0.72
N ASP A 336 -21.52 31.32 0.58
CA ASP A 336 -20.53 30.61 1.40
C ASP A 336 -20.76 29.08 1.35
N PRO A 337 -19.85 28.30 0.74
CA PRO A 337 -20.02 26.86 0.61
C PRO A 337 -20.02 26.13 1.95
N ARG A 338 -19.27 26.61 2.95
CA ARG A 338 -19.21 25.98 4.29
C ARG A 338 -20.57 26.10 4.98
N LYS A 339 -21.13 27.31 4.97
CA LYS A 339 -22.44 27.56 5.56
C LYS A 339 -23.54 26.79 4.83
N TRP A 340 -23.51 26.81 3.51
CA TRP A 340 -24.49 26.12 2.68
C TRP A 340 -24.47 24.59 2.88
N LEU A 341 -23.28 23.97 3.01
CA LEU A 341 -23.10 22.54 3.29
C LEU A 341 -23.52 22.21 4.74
N ALA A 342 -23.17 23.06 5.71
CA ALA A 342 -23.56 22.88 7.11
C ALA A 342 -25.08 22.85 7.30
N GLU A 343 -25.81 23.72 6.63
CA GLU A 343 -27.29 23.75 6.61
C GLU A 343 -27.89 22.45 6.05
N ARG A 344 -27.10 21.66 5.31
CA ARG A 344 -27.46 20.37 4.71
C ARG A 344 -26.90 19.17 5.46
N GLY A 345 -26.40 19.40 6.68
CA GLY A 345 -25.85 18.36 7.56
C GLY A 345 -24.45 17.89 7.17
N VAL A 346 -23.74 18.63 6.34
CA VAL A 346 -22.33 18.33 5.95
C VAL A 346 -21.40 19.33 6.62
N LYS A 347 -20.61 18.87 7.58
CA LYS A 347 -19.56 19.67 8.22
C LYS A 347 -18.25 19.49 7.46
N LEU A 348 -17.58 20.61 7.14
CA LEU A 348 -16.25 20.68 6.57
C LEU A 348 -15.18 20.81 7.67
#